data_e3adcf654adb94b3067e7517a8088569
#
_entry.id   e3adcf654adb94b3067e7517a8088569
#
_cell.length_a   1.000
_cell.length_b   1.000
_cell.length_c   1.000
_cell.angle_alpha   90.00
_cell.angle_beta   90.00
_cell.angle_gamma   90.00
#
_symmetry.space_group_name_H-M   'P 1'
#
loop_
_entity.id
_entity.type
_entity.pdbx_description
1 polymer ?
#
loop_
_entity_poly.entity_id
_entity_poly.type
_entity_poly.pdbx_seq_one_letter_code
_entity_poly.pdbx_strand_id
1 'polypeptide(L)'
;MLHINVQQQLGRLTLRADLQLPTQGVTAIFGLSGSGKTSLINLVSGLTHPDQGFIRLNDRTLVDVENGENLPVHQRKIGYVFQDARLFPHYNVKGNLRYGMKNVSREDFDYIVQLLGIEPLLKRYPLTLSGGEKQRVAIGRALLTDPDILLMDEPLSALDIPRKRELMQYLESLSKEINVPILYVTHSLDELLRLADRVVLMENGKVKAYDTLENIWNSPLFAPWKGESEQSSVLALPVYLHNPTYKMTALSLGEQQLWINEVHHQANEKVRVCIYSSDVSLTLSKPEQTSIRNILRGQIVQIVPQENRIDIAVLVEGHKVWASISKWAFNELHFAQGMDVYVQIKAISVV
;
A
#
# COMPACT_ATOMS: atom_id res chain seq x y z
N MET A 1 12.58 -12.11 -8.51
CA MET A 1 11.84 -11.10 -9.31
C MET A 1 10.63 -11.74 -9.95
N LEU A 2 9.45 -11.11 -9.91
CA LEU A 2 8.27 -11.54 -10.67
C LEU A 2 8.21 -10.75 -11.98
N HIS A 3 8.37 -11.44 -13.09
CA HIS A 3 8.28 -10.84 -14.42
C HIS A 3 6.99 -11.29 -15.09
N ILE A 4 6.13 -10.34 -15.45
CA ILE A 4 4.84 -10.54 -16.09
C ILE A 4 4.88 -9.80 -17.43
N ASN A 5 4.78 -10.52 -18.53
CA ASN A 5 4.57 -9.95 -19.86
C ASN A 5 3.46 -10.74 -20.53
N VAL A 6 2.24 -10.25 -20.44
CA VAL A 6 1.05 -11.00 -20.84
C VAL A 6 0.02 -10.14 -21.54
N GLN A 7 -0.75 -10.81 -22.43
CA GLN A 7 -1.99 -10.30 -22.97
C GLN A 7 -3.09 -11.34 -22.81
N GLN A 8 -4.30 -10.88 -22.43
CA GLN A 8 -5.50 -11.72 -22.35
C GLN A 8 -6.73 -10.94 -22.77
N GLN A 9 -7.59 -11.56 -23.59
CA GLN A 9 -8.89 -11.00 -23.95
C GLN A 9 -9.93 -11.38 -22.90
N LEU A 10 -10.56 -10.39 -22.29
CA LEU A 10 -11.58 -10.54 -21.24
C LEU A 10 -12.91 -9.94 -21.73
N GLY A 11 -13.63 -10.68 -22.57
CA GLY A 11 -14.81 -10.15 -23.24
C GLY A 11 -14.48 -8.93 -24.11
N ARG A 12 -14.95 -7.73 -23.71
CA ARG A 12 -14.64 -6.48 -24.42
C ARG A 12 -13.34 -5.82 -23.96
N LEU A 13 -12.78 -6.25 -22.85
CA LEU A 13 -11.55 -5.70 -22.27
C LEU A 13 -10.34 -6.52 -22.70
N THR A 14 -9.27 -5.88 -23.14
CA THR A 14 -7.98 -6.53 -23.36
C THR A 14 -7.05 -6.19 -22.20
N LEU A 15 -6.71 -7.18 -21.38
CA LEU A 15 -5.69 -7.04 -20.34
C LEU A 15 -4.31 -7.10 -20.99
N ARG A 16 -3.47 -6.10 -20.69
CA ARG A 16 -2.04 -6.07 -21.08
C ARG A 16 -1.21 -5.60 -19.90
N ALA A 17 -0.21 -6.39 -19.54
CA ALA A 17 0.73 -6.04 -18.48
C ALA A 17 2.14 -6.42 -18.90
N ASP A 18 3.07 -5.48 -18.73
CA ASP A 18 4.51 -5.69 -18.81
C ASP A 18 5.12 -5.10 -17.54
N LEU A 19 5.53 -5.97 -16.61
CA LEU A 19 5.90 -5.60 -15.26
C LEU A 19 7.07 -6.44 -14.76
N GLN A 20 8.00 -5.78 -14.07
CA GLN A 20 9.07 -6.42 -13.32
C GLN A 20 8.94 -6.00 -11.84
N LEU A 21 8.42 -6.90 -11.02
CA LEU A 21 8.11 -6.63 -9.62
C LEU A 21 9.18 -7.25 -8.71
N PRO A 22 9.55 -6.56 -7.61
CA PRO A 22 10.49 -7.10 -6.63
C PRO A 22 9.88 -8.31 -5.91
N THR A 23 10.74 -9.12 -5.33
CA THR A 23 10.34 -10.27 -4.49
C THR A 23 10.47 -9.96 -3.00
N GLN A 24 10.22 -8.72 -2.63
CA GLN A 24 10.20 -8.24 -1.25
C GLN A 24 9.15 -7.14 -1.10
N GLY A 25 8.57 -7.04 0.09
CA GLY A 25 7.60 -6.02 0.43
C GLY A 25 6.24 -6.21 -0.23
N VAL A 26 5.43 -5.17 -0.20
CA VAL A 26 4.06 -5.15 -0.71
C VAL A 26 3.96 -4.34 -1.99
N THR A 27 3.61 -5.01 -3.08
CA THR A 27 3.23 -4.32 -4.33
C THR A 27 1.72 -4.31 -4.46
N ALA A 28 1.12 -3.12 -4.40
CA ALA A 28 -0.32 -2.98 -4.58
C ALA A 28 -0.69 -2.89 -6.07
N ILE A 29 -1.73 -3.59 -6.48
CA ILE A 29 -2.41 -3.39 -7.77
C ILE A 29 -3.64 -2.54 -7.49
N PHE A 30 -3.62 -1.31 -7.95
CA PHE A 30 -4.64 -0.30 -7.67
C PHE A 30 -5.36 0.14 -8.94
N GLY A 31 -6.65 0.41 -8.85
CA GLY A 31 -7.45 0.87 -9.98
C GLY A 31 -8.95 0.70 -9.72
N LEU A 32 -9.81 1.26 -10.60
CA LEU A 32 -11.27 1.14 -10.51
C LEU A 32 -11.73 -0.33 -10.62
N SER A 33 -12.93 -0.58 -10.12
CA SER A 33 -13.62 -1.87 -10.37
C SER A 33 -13.67 -2.14 -11.87
N GLY A 34 -13.38 -3.39 -12.26
CA GLY A 34 -13.36 -3.78 -13.68
C GLY A 34 -12.09 -3.40 -14.46
N SER A 35 -11.07 -2.80 -13.83
CA SER A 35 -9.79 -2.47 -14.51
C SER A 35 -8.89 -3.66 -14.83
N GLY A 36 -9.25 -4.89 -14.40
CA GLY A 36 -8.49 -6.11 -14.68
C GLY A 36 -7.56 -6.58 -13.55
N LYS A 37 -7.61 -6.00 -12.35
CA LYS A 37 -6.73 -6.33 -11.21
C LYS A 37 -6.80 -7.81 -10.81
N THR A 38 -7.99 -8.30 -10.51
CA THR A 38 -8.25 -9.72 -10.19
C THR A 38 -7.83 -10.64 -11.32
N SER A 39 -8.06 -10.24 -12.57
CA SER A 39 -7.64 -11.04 -13.74
C SER A 39 -6.12 -11.16 -13.81
N LEU A 40 -5.39 -10.09 -13.53
CA LEU A 40 -3.92 -10.11 -13.52
C LEU A 40 -3.38 -11.10 -12.48
N ILE A 41 -3.88 -11.08 -11.24
CA ILE A 41 -3.41 -12.02 -10.22
C ILE A 41 -3.89 -13.46 -10.47
N ASN A 42 -5.04 -13.63 -11.15
CA ASN A 42 -5.50 -14.95 -11.59
C ASN A 42 -4.59 -15.56 -12.66
N LEU A 43 -4.00 -14.76 -13.55
CA LEU A 43 -2.97 -15.21 -14.49
C LEU A 43 -1.71 -15.66 -13.75
N VAL A 44 -1.26 -14.88 -12.76
CA VAL A 44 -0.08 -15.23 -11.94
C VAL A 44 -0.33 -16.54 -11.20
N SER A 45 -1.49 -16.69 -10.59
CA SER A 45 -1.83 -17.91 -9.83
C SER A 45 -2.09 -19.14 -10.71
N GLY A 46 -2.36 -18.96 -12.00
CA GLY A 46 -2.73 -20.02 -12.92
C GLY A 46 -4.20 -20.43 -12.89
N LEU A 47 -5.06 -19.64 -12.25
CA LEU A 47 -6.51 -19.82 -12.29
C LEU A 47 -7.09 -19.47 -13.66
N THR A 48 -6.41 -18.61 -14.41
CA THR A 48 -6.69 -18.31 -15.82
C THR A 48 -5.41 -18.37 -16.64
N HIS A 49 -5.54 -18.41 -17.97
CA HIS A 49 -4.44 -18.50 -18.91
C HIS A 49 -4.30 -17.21 -19.72
N PRO A 50 -3.08 -16.70 -19.97
CA PRO A 50 -2.88 -15.63 -20.93
C PRO A 50 -3.04 -16.15 -22.37
N ASP A 51 -3.46 -15.27 -23.28
CA ASP A 51 -3.52 -15.59 -24.71
C ASP A 51 -2.13 -15.48 -25.34
N GLN A 52 -1.26 -14.60 -24.80
CA GLN A 52 0.09 -14.36 -25.26
C GLN A 52 1.02 -13.99 -24.10
N GLY A 53 2.31 -14.27 -24.29
CA GLY A 53 3.36 -13.85 -23.40
C GLY A 53 3.72 -14.87 -22.33
N PHE A 54 4.34 -14.40 -21.24
CA PHE A 54 4.88 -15.26 -20.20
C PHE A 54 4.78 -14.65 -18.81
N ILE A 55 4.88 -15.50 -17.79
CA ILE A 55 5.04 -15.13 -16.37
C ILE A 55 6.18 -15.96 -15.79
N ARG A 56 7.15 -15.30 -15.16
CA ARG A 56 8.28 -15.93 -14.48
C ARG A 56 8.40 -15.41 -13.05
N LEU A 57 8.56 -16.32 -12.10
CA LEU A 57 8.84 -16.00 -10.71
C LEU A 57 10.22 -16.51 -10.35
N ASN A 58 11.13 -15.58 -10.06
CA ASN A 58 12.57 -15.85 -9.95
C ASN A 58 13.08 -16.54 -11.24
N ASP A 59 13.74 -17.68 -11.12
CA ASP A 59 14.27 -18.45 -12.25
C ASP A 59 13.27 -19.50 -12.80
N ARG A 60 12.01 -19.47 -12.32
CA ARG A 60 10.99 -20.45 -12.67
C ARG A 60 9.92 -19.86 -13.59
N THR A 61 9.73 -20.46 -14.75
CA THR A 61 8.62 -20.15 -15.65
C THR A 61 7.33 -20.71 -15.08
N LEU A 62 6.33 -19.84 -14.87
CA LEU A 62 4.98 -20.23 -14.45
C LEU A 62 4.07 -20.51 -15.65
N VAL A 63 4.20 -19.71 -16.69
CA VAL A 63 3.56 -19.88 -17.99
C VAL A 63 4.41 -19.20 -19.07
N ASP A 64 4.52 -19.83 -20.24
CA ASP A 64 5.10 -19.26 -21.45
C ASP A 64 4.32 -19.82 -22.63
N VAL A 65 3.51 -18.94 -23.24
CA VAL A 65 2.56 -19.36 -24.30
C VAL A 65 3.29 -19.78 -25.57
N GLU A 66 4.39 -19.09 -25.93
CA GLU A 66 5.16 -19.37 -27.14
C GLU A 66 5.87 -20.74 -27.03
N ASN A 67 6.35 -21.09 -25.84
CA ASN A 67 7.02 -22.36 -25.60
C ASN A 67 6.05 -23.48 -25.17
N GLY A 68 4.76 -23.20 -25.02
CA GLY A 68 3.76 -24.16 -24.59
C GLY A 68 3.91 -24.60 -23.12
N GLU A 69 4.64 -23.82 -22.31
CA GLU A 69 4.87 -24.11 -20.91
C GLU A 69 3.71 -23.59 -20.06
N ASN A 70 3.18 -24.42 -19.16
CA ASN A 70 2.19 -24.02 -18.19
C ASN A 70 2.30 -24.86 -16.94
N LEU A 71 2.87 -24.28 -15.91
CA LEU A 71 3.00 -24.93 -14.61
C LEU A 71 1.65 -25.06 -13.92
N PRO A 72 1.21 -26.26 -13.53
CA PRO A 72 -0.04 -26.45 -12.80
C PRO A 72 -0.10 -25.63 -11.52
N VAL A 73 -1.30 -25.15 -11.14
CA VAL A 73 -1.52 -24.28 -9.95
C VAL A 73 -0.83 -24.81 -8.69
N HIS A 74 -0.98 -26.10 -8.39
CA HIS A 74 -0.43 -26.71 -7.18
C HIS A 74 1.11 -26.80 -7.16
N GLN A 75 1.77 -26.57 -8.29
CA GLN A 75 3.22 -26.54 -8.41
C GLN A 75 3.79 -25.11 -8.43
N ARG A 76 2.94 -24.07 -8.56
CA ARG A 76 3.38 -22.69 -8.64
C ARG A 76 3.92 -22.12 -7.32
N LYS A 77 3.67 -22.81 -6.19
CA LYS A 77 4.04 -22.33 -4.85
C LYS A 77 3.53 -20.92 -4.55
N ILE A 78 2.26 -20.68 -4.81
CA ILE A 78 1.60 -19.40 -4.63
C ILE A 78 0.56 -19.53 -3.53
N GLY A 79 0.65 -18.67 -2.51
CA GLY A 79 -0.41 -18.47 -1.55
C GLY A 79 -1.47 -17.53 -2.13
N TYR A 80 -2.74 -17.90 -2.09
CA TYR A 80 -3.82 -17.06 -2.60
C TYR A 80 -4.87 -16.81 -1.51
N VAL A 81 -5.11 -15.55 -1.21
CA VAL A 81 -6.17 -15.08 -0.32
C VAL A 81 -7.24 -14.41 -1.18
N PHE A 82 -8.41 -15.03 -1.26
CA PHE A 82 -9.54 -14.52 -2.02
C PHE A 82 -10.29 -13.44 -1.24
N GLN A 83 -11.07 -12.63 -1.93
CA GLN A 83 -11.99 -11.66 -1.34
C GLN A 83 -12.93 -12.33 -0.32
N ASP A 84 -13.52 -13.47 -0.67
CA ASP A 84 -14.16 -14.38 0.28
C ASP A 84 -13.14 -15.38 0.81
N ALA A 85 -13.09 -15.58 2.11
CA ALA A 85 -12.07 -16.42 2.78
C ALA A 85 -12.04 -17.89 2.30
N ARG A 86 -13.11 -18.41 1.71
CA ARG A 86 -13.24 -19.77 1.13
C ARG A 86 -12.67 -20.85 2.04
N LEU A 87 -13.03 -20.79 3.33
CA LEU A 87 -12.63 -21.82 4.29
C LEU A 87 -13.44 -23.09 4.06
N PHE A 88 -12.82 -24.23 4.32
CA PHE A 88 -13.49 -25.54 4.27
C PHE A 88 -14.46 -25.67 5.45
N PRO A 89 -15.77 -25.74 5.23
CA PRO A 89 -16.76 -25.69 6.31
C PRO A 89 -16.75 -26.94 7.21
N HIS A 90 -16.26 -28.06 6.69
CA HIS A 90 -16.16 -29.33 7.39
C HIS A 90 -14.87 -29.49 8.23
N TYR A 91 -13.92 -28.56 8.10
CA TYR A 91 -12.74 -28.47 8.94
C TYR A 91 -12.88 -27.34 9.96
N ASN A 92 -12.40 -27.56 11.18
CA ASN A 92 -12.17 -26.48 12.12
C ASN A 92 -10.99 -25.57 11.65
N VAL A 93 -10.71 -24.49 12.37
CA VAL A 93 -9.61 -23.58 12.03
C VAL A 93 -8.28 -24.31 11.90
N LYS A 94 -7.94 -25.18 12.87
CA LYS A 94 -6.69 -25.96 12.83
C LYS A 94 -6.62 -26.87 11.60
N GLY A 95 -7.72 -27.49 11.20
CA GLY A 95 -7.82 -28.32 9.99
C GLY A 95 -7.66 -27.48 8.72
N ASN A 96 -8.28 -26.29 8.66
CA ASN A 96 -8.10 -25.35 7.56
C ASN A 96 -6.65 -24.91 7.42
N LEU A 97 -5.97 -24.53 8.51
CA LEU A 97 -4.58 -24.11 8.52
C LEU A 97 -3.63 -25.22 8.04
N ARG A 98 -3.89 -26.46 8.43
CA ARG A 98 -3.07 -27.62 8.05
C ARG A 98 -3.31 -28.11 6.62
N TYR A 99 -4.37 -27.63 6.00
CA TYR A 99 -4.68 -28.04 4.63
C TYR A 99 -3.65 -27.46 3.65
N GLY A 100 -2.95 -28.34 2.96
CA GLY A 100 -1.88 -27.95 2.03
C GLY A 100 -0.52 -27.68 2.67
N MET A 101 -0.43 -27.74 4.00
CA MET A 101 0.82 -27.60 4.74
C MET A 101 1.80 -28.72 4.35
N LYS A 102 2.97 -28.36 3.86
CA LYS A 102 4.05 -29.28 3.51
C LYS A 102 5.33 -28.78 4.18
N ASN A 103 6.01 -29.66 4.93
CA ASN A 103 7.33 -29.39 5.53
C ASN A 103 7.41 -28.14 6.45
N VAL A 104 6.30 -27.69 6.99
CA VAL A 104 6.26 -26.55 7.95
C VAL A 104 6.53 -27.11 9.35
N SER A 105 7.48 -26.50 10.05
CA SER A 105 7.78 -26.88 11.43
C SER A 105 6.61 -26.54 12.37
N ARG A 106 6.64 -27.13 13.57
CA ARG A 106 5.65 -26.77 14.60
C ARG A 106 5.85 -25.31 15.04
N GLU A 107 7.08 -24.86 15.09
CA GLU A 107 7.45 -23.50 15.48
C GLU A 107 6.91 -22.47 14.49
N ASP A 108 7.04 -22.71 13.18
CA ASP A 108 6.48 -21.84 12.14
C ASP A 108 4.94 -21.82 12.18
N PHE A 109 4.31 -22.97 12.46
CA PHE A 109 2.85 -23.03 12.64
C PHE A 109 2.41 -22.18 13.84
N ASP A 110 3.05 -22.37 15.00
CA ASP A 110 2.72 -21.66 16.23
C ASP A 110 3.00 -20.14 16.06
N TYR A 111 4.09 -19.78 15.37
CA TYR A 111 4.42 -18.40 15.02
C TYR A 111 3.34 -17.71 14.16
N ILE A 112 2.90 -18.34 13.05
CA ILE A 112 1.85 -17.79 12.19
C ILE A 112 0.52 -17.68 12.94
N VAL A 113 0.18 -18.66 13.78
CA VAL A 113 -1.02 -18.63 14.60
C VAL A 113 -1.00 -17.46 15.59
N GLN A 114 0.14 -17.21 16.22
CA GLN A 114 0.33 -16.10 17.15
C GLN A 114 0.30 -14.75 16.42
N LEU A 115 1.03 -14.61 15.31
CA LEU A 115 1.11 -13.40 14.50
C LEU A 115 -0.27 -12.93 14.03
N LEU A 116 -1.13 -13.88 13.65
CA LEU A 116 -2.50 -13.60 13.19
C LEU A 116 -3.54 -13.55 14.33
N GLY A 117 -3.14 -13.79 15.58
CA GLY A 117 -4.02 -13.77 16.74
C GLY A 117 -5.18 -14.76 16.64
N ILE A 118 -4.95 -15.96 16.04
CA ILE A 118 -5.98 -16.97 15.80
C ILE A 118 -5.88 -18.20 16.71
N GLU A 119 -4.99 -18.18 17.69
CA GLU A 119 -4.83 -19.28 18.65
C GLU A 119 -6.15 -19.66 19.38
N PRO A 120 -6.94 -18.69 19.90
CA PRO A 120 -8.22 -19.00 20.55
C PRO A 120 -9.26 -19.61 19.63
N LEU A 121 -9.06 -19.49 18.31
CA LEU A 121 -10.01 -19.92 17.29
C LEU A 121 -9.75 -21.33 16.78
N LEU A 122 -8.62 -21.97 17.11
CA LEU A 122 -8.14 -23.21 16.49
C LEU A 122 -9.16 -24.38 16.50
N LYS A 123 -10.01 -24.44 17.53
CA LYS A 123 -11.05 -25.49 17.67
C LYS A 123 -12.40 -25.10 17.05
N ARG A 124 -12.59 -23.83 16.66
CA ARG A 124 -13.84 -23.31 16.11
C ARG A 124 -14.01 -23.71 14.64
N TYR A 125 -15.24 -23.72 14.17
CA TYR A 125 -15.59 -23.99 12.77
C TYR A 125 -15.90 -22.67 12.04
N PRO A 126 -15.71 -22.61 10.69
CA PRO A 126 -15.89 -21.39 9.92
C PRO A 126 -17.24 -20.68 10.11
N LEU A 127 -18.32 -21.42 10.30
CA LEU A 127 -19.65 -20.85 10.53
C LEU A 127 -19.75 -20.01 11.81
N THR A 128 -18.89 -20.25 12.79
CA THR A 128 -18.89 -19.54 14.08
C THR A 128 -17.89 -18.37 14.11
N LEU A 129 -17.22 -18.10 13.01
CA LEU A 129 -16.23 -17.04 12.90
C LEU A 129 -16.82 -15.78 12.30
N SER A 130 -16.36 -14.62 12.78
CA SER A 130 -16.60 -13.33 12.13
C SER A 130 -15.90 -13.26 10.77
N GLY A 131 -16.25 -12.28 9.94
CA GLY A 131 -15.61 -12.06 8.62
C GLY A 131 -14.08 -11.84 8.74
N GLY A 132 -13.65 -11.00 9.69
CA GLY A 132 -12.23 -10.75 9.94
C GLY A 132 -11.47 -11.98 10.45
N GLU A 133 -12.08 -12.76 11.37
CA GLU A 133 -11.51 -14.04 11.83
C GLU A 133 -11.35 -15.04 10.68
N LYS A 134 -12.37 -15.16 9.81
CA LYS A 134 -12.28 -16.01 8.60
C LYS A 134 -11.13 -15.58 7.69
N GLN A 135 -10.95 -14.28 7.52
CA GLN A 135 -9.91 -13.75 6.64
C GLN A 135 -8.52 -14.01 7.23
N ARG A 136 -8.32 -13.81 8.55
CA ARG A 136 -7.06 -14.16 9.22
C ARG A 136 -6.72 -15.66 9.08
N VAL A 137 -7.70 -16.52 9.20
CA VAL A 137 -7.52 -17.97 8.98
C VAL A 137 -7.16 -18.28 7.52
N ALA A 138 -7.77 -17.61 6.55
CA ALA A 138 -7.44 -17.77 5.13
C ALA A 138 -6.00 -17.32 4.81
N ILE A 139 -5.55 -16.19 5.41
CA ILE A 139 -4.17 -15.71 5.31
C ILE A 139 -3.20 -16.74 5.91
N GLY A 140 -3.48 -17.21 7.14
CA GLY A 140 -2.65 -18.24 7.79
C GLY A 140 -2.56 -19.52 6.97
N ARG A 141 -3.69 -19.97 6.40
CA ARG A 141 -3.72 -21.15 5.52
C ARG A 141 -2.85 -20.95 4.27
N ALA A 142 -2.88 -19.76 3.67
CA ALA A 142 -2.06 -19.45 2.50
C ALA A 142 -0.56 -19.41 2.84
N LEU A 143 -0.19 -18.79 3.96
CA LEU A 143 1.21 -18.73 4.43
C LEU A 143 1.79 -20.08 4.78
N LEU A 144 0.99 -20.95 5.44
CA LEU A 144 1.41 -22.29 5.85
C LEU A 144 1.59 -23.27 4.67
N THR A 145 1.37 -22.85 3.43
CA THR A 145 1.76 -23.62 2.24
C THR A 145 3.22 -23.37 1.84
N ASP A 146 3.96 -22.52 2.56
CA ASP A 146 5.33 -22.09 2.25
C ASP A 146 5.44 -21.52 0.82
N PRO A 147 4.71 -20.41 0.55
CA PRO A 147 4.63 -19.86 -0.80
C PRO A 147 5.84 -18.98 -1.15
N ASP A 148 6.21 -18.97 -2.43
CA ASP A 148 7.23 -18.05 -2.98
C ASP A 148 6.67 -16.62 -3.17
N ILE A 149 5.34 -16.45 -3.20
CA ILE A 149 4.61 -15.17 -3.26
C ILE A 149 3.19 -15.33 -2.70
N LEU A 150 2.70 -14.30 -2.03
CA LEU A 150 1.35 -14.21 -1.51
C LEU A 150 0.50 -13.24 -2.35
N LEU A 151 -0.59 -13.73 -2.92
CA LEU A 151 -1.57 -12.94 -3.66
C LEU A 151 -2.78 -12.68 -2.78
N MET A 152 -3.20 -11.43 -2.67
CA MET A 152 -4.38 -11.03 -1.91
C MET A 152 -5.34 -10.23 -2.81
N ASP A 153 -6.56 -10.74 -2.98
CA ASP A 153 -7.58 -10.12 -3.80
C ASP A 153 -8.63 -9.42 -2.93
N GLU A 154 -8.50 -8.10 -2.77
CA GLU A 154 -9.40 -7.25 -1.98
C GLU A 154 -9.78 -7.85 -0.60
N PRO A 155 -8.81 -8.29 0.23
CA PRO A 155 -9.07 -9.12 1.41
C PRO A 155 -9.87 -8.39 2.51
N LEU A 156 -10.01 -7.08 2.44
CA LEU A 156 -10.70 -6.25 3.43
C LEU A 156 -12.06 -5.72 2.96
N SER A 157 -12.42 -5.94 1.68
CA SER A 157 -13.60 -5.31 1.07
C SER A 157 -14.94 -5.75 1.67
N ALA A 158 -15.01 -6.98 2.19
CA ALA A 158 -16.23 -7.55 2.77
C ALA A 158 -16.38 -7.25 4.29
N LEU A 159 -15.49 -6.44 4.89
CA LEU A 159 -15.46 -6.18 6.32
C LEU A 159 -16.04 -4.81 6.66
N ASP A 160 -16.71 -4.72 7.82
CA ASP A 160 -17.09 -3.47 8.44
C ASP A 160 -15.85 -2.69 8.95
N ILE A 161 -16.00 -1.39 9.19
CA ILE A 161 -14.91 -0.49 9.56
C ILE A 161 -14.09 -0.98 10.79
N PRO A 162 -14.70 -1.42 11.91
CA PRO A 162 -13.94 -1.90 13.06
C PRO A 162 -13.09 -3.13 12.74
N ARG A 163 -13.64 -4.11 12.03
CA ARG A 163 -12.93 -5.34 11.65
C ARG A 163 -11.87 -5.08 10.59
N LYS A 164 -12.14 -4.14 9.69
CA LYS A 164 -11.15 -3.69 8.70
C LYS A 164 -9.92 -3.10 9.40
N ARG A 165 -10.11 -2.23 10.40
CA ARG A 165 -9.02 -1.65 11.18
C ARG A 165 -8.21 -2.70 11.94
N GLU A 166 -8.90 -3.65 12.57
CA GLU A 166 -8.26 -4.75 13.29
C GLU A 166 -7.39 -5.59 12.34
N LEU A 167 -7.95 -6.06 11.21
CA LEU A 167 -7.22 -6.88 10.25
C LEU A 167 -6.06 -6.11 9.59
N MET A 168 -6.23 -4.80 9.37
CA MET A 168 -5.17 -3.94 8.83
C MET A 168 -3.91 -3.98 9.72
N GLN A 169 -4.05 -3.91 11.05
CA GLN A 169 -2.92 -3.99 11.97
C GLN A 169 -2.17 -5.32 11.84
N TYR A 170 -2.90 -6.44 11.66
CA TYR A 170 -2.27 -7.73 11.39
C TYR A 170 -1.54 -7.76 10.05
N LEU A 171 -2.09 -7.15 9.01
CA LEU A 171 -1.44 -7.07 7.69
C LEU A 171 -0.19 -6.19 7.72
N GLU A 172 -0.20 -5.10 8.46
CA GLU A 172 0.98 -4.24 8.67
C GLU A 172 2.10 -4.99 9.41
N SER A 173 1.77 -5.72 10.48
CA SER A 173 2.75 -6.56 11.18
C SER A 173 3.26 -7.68 10.26
N LEU A 174 2.35 -8.36 9.58
CA LEU A 174 2.67 -9.44 8.65
C LEU A 174 3.66 -8.98 7.58
N SER A 175 3.39 -7.83 6.94
CA SER A 175 4.22 -7.31 5.84
C SER A 175 5.66 -6.98 6.27
N LYS A 176 5.87 -6.69 7.55
CA LYS A 176 7.19 -6.40 8.13
C LYS A 176 7.94 -7.66 8.56
N GLU A 177 7.21 -8.67 9.01
CA GLU A 177 7.79 -9.86 9.65
C GLU A 177 8.03 -11.01 8.68
N ILE A 178 7.25 -11.10 7.59
CA ILE A 178 7.44 -12.17 6.61
C ILE A 178 8.35 -11.73 5.46
N ASN A 179 9.22 -12.65 5.02
CA ASN A 179 10.08 -12.44 3.85
C ASN A 179 9.41 -12.88 2.53
N VAL A 180 8.08 -13.07 2.53
CA VAL A 180 7.33 -13.46 1.33
C VAL A 180 6.78 -12.21 0.67
N PRO A 181 7.07 -11.96 -0.63
CA PRO A 181 6.51 -10.82 -1.34
C PRO A 181 4.98 -10.92 -1.42
N ILE A 182 4.32 -9.78 -1.26
CA ILE A 182 2.86 -9.68 -1.29
C ILE A 182 2.43 -8.89 -2.53
N LEU A 183 1.57 -9.47 -3.35
CA LEU A 183 0.86 -8.77 -4.41
C LEU A 183 -0.59 -8.53 -3.94
N TYR A 184 -0.90 -7.28 -3.64
CA TYR A 184 -2.11 -6.88 -2.93
C TYR A 184 -3.04 -6.09 -3.84
N VAL A 185 -4.21 -6.63 -4.14
CA VAL A 185 -5.24 -5.93 -4.93
C VAL A 185 -6.13 -5.12 -4.00
N THR A 186 -6.29 -3.84 -4.31
CA THR A 186 -7.23 -2.95 -3.60
C THR A 186 -7.70 -1.80 -4.49
N HIS A 187 -8.81 -1.18 -4.07
CA HIS A 187 -9.29 0.11 -4.57
C HIS A 187 -9.39 1.16 -3.44
N SER A 188 -8.93 0.82 -2.23
CA SER A 188 -8.97 1.67 -1.04
C SER A 188 -7.67 2.46 -0.89
N LEU A 189 -7.77 3.79 -0.82
CA LEU A 189 -6.62 4.67 -0.59
C LEU A 189 -5.98 4.45 0.79
N ASP A 190 -6.79 4.18 1.81
CA ASP A 190 -6.31 3.90 3.17
C ASP A 190 -5.44 2.63 3.21
N GLU A 191 -5.89 1.54 2.55
CA GLU A 191 -5.11 0.31 2.42
C GLU A 191 -3.81 0.54 1.64
N LEU A 192 -3.90 1.30 0.56
CA LEU A 192 -2.75 1.64 -0.26
C LEU A 192 -1.68 2.39 0.55
N LEU A 193 -2.09 3.43 1.30
CA LEU A 193 -1.20 4.24 2.12
C LEU A 193 -0.50 3.43 3.21
N ARG A 194 -1.22 2.52 3.85
CA ARG A 194 -0.72 1.77 5.01
C ARG A 194 0.14 0.57 4.65
N LEU A 195 -0.17 -0.11 3.55
CA LEU A 195 0.46 -1.39 3.22
C LEU A 195 1.47 -1.31 2.07
N ALA A 196 1.21 -0.49 1.03
CA ALA A 196 1.96 -0.59 -0.21
C ALA A 196 3.34 0.08 -0.15
N ASP A 197 4.37 -0.62 -0.61
CA ASP A 197 5.69 -0.02 -0.91
C ASP A 197 5.72 0.48 -2.35
N ARG A 198 5.10 -0.28 -3.26
CA ARG A 198 5.01 0.02 -4.69
C ARG A 198 3.58 -0.13 -5.17
N VAL A 199 3.26 0.58 -6.24
CA VAL A 199 1.92 0.59 -6.81
C VAL A 199 1.97 0.35 -8.31
N VAL A 200 1.20 -0.62 -8.76
CA VAL A 200 0.82 -0.83 -10.16
C VAL A 200 -0.54 -0.17 -10.35
N LEU A 201 -0.58 0.96 -11.06
CA LEU A 201 -1.83 1.64 -11.38
C LEU A 201 -2.43 1.04 -12.64
N MET A 202 -3.63 0.47 -12.53
CA MET A 202 -4.34 -0.16 -13.63
C MET A 202 -5.58 0.62 -14.05
N GLU A 203 -5.74 0.79 -15.34
CA GLU A 203 -6.94 1.39 -15.94
C GLU A 203 -7.28 0.70 -17.25
N ASN A 204 -8.55 0.32 -17.44
CA ASN A 204 -9.06 -0.27 -18.69
C ASN A 204 -8.19 -1.43 -19.22
N GLY A 205 -7.80 -2.35 -18.34
CA GLY A 205 -6.98 -3.52 -18.68
C GLY A 205 -5.50 -3.24 -18.94
N LYS A 206 -5.02 -2.02 -18.71
CA LYS A 206 -3.63 -1.65 -18.98
C LYS A 206 -2.94 -1.12 -17.73
N VAL A 207 -1.67 -1.40 -17.61
CA VAL A 207 -0.79 -0.75 -16.64
C VAL A 207 -0.52 0.67 -17.11
N LYS A 208 -0.90 1.66 -16.31
CA LYS A 208 -0.68 3.08 -16.58
C LYS A 208 0.62 3.60 -15.98
N ALA A 209 0.96 3.09 -14.80
CA ALA A 209 2.19 3.44 -14.12
C ALA A 209 2.57 2.33 -13.14
N TYR A 210 3.87 2.22 -12.86
CA TYR A 210 4.43 1.38 -11.81
C TYR A 210 5.62 2.09 -11.18
N ASP A 211 5.54 2.37 -9.88
CA ASP A 211 6.60 3.04 -9.13
C ASP A 211 6.40 2.84 -7.62
N THR A 212 7.24 3.48 -6.80
CA THR A 212 7.02 3.59 -5.36
C THR A 212 5.69 4.28 -5.06
N LEU A 213 5.09 3.99 -3.91
CA LEU A 213 3.84 4.64 -3.50
C LEU A 213 3.98 6.16 -3.50
N GLU A 214 5.10 6.71 -2.99
CA GLU A 214 5.35 8.14 -2.94
C GLU A 214 5.32 8.79 -4.33
N ASN A 215 6.00 8.19 -5.30
CA ASN A 215 6.04 8.69 -6.68
C ASN A 215 4.65 8.62 -7.35
N ILE A 216 3.96 7.49 -7.21
CA ILE A 216 2.59 7.33 -7.76
C ILE A 216 1.63 8.31 -7.09
N TRP A 217 1.67 8.45 -5.76
CA TRP A 217 0.80 9.34 -5.01
C TRP A 217 0.94 10.80 -5.44
N ASN A 218 2.17 11.25 -5.68
CA ASN A 218 2.48 12.62 -6.10
C ASN A 218 2.41 12.83 -7.62
N SER A 219 2.10 11.78 -8.39
CA SER A 219 1.96 11.84 -9.85
C SER A 219 0.63 12.49 -10.28
N PRO A 220 0.61 13.27 -11.36
CA PRO A 220 -0.63 13.74 -11.97
C PRO A 220 -1.59 12.61 -12.39
N LEU A 221 -1.04 11.43 -12.72
CA LEU A 221 -1.86 10.25 -13.08
C LEU A 221 -2.73 9.76 -11.92
N PHE A 222 -2.34 10.06 -10.68
CA PHE A 222 -3.07 9.64 -9.48
C PHE A 222 -4.08 10.69 -8.98
N ALA A 223 -4.07 11.90 -9.54
CA ALA A 223 -4.96 12.99 -9.15
C ALA A 223 -6.46 12.61 -9.17
N PRO A 224 -6.98 11.88 -10.20
CA PRO A 224 -8.39 11.50 -10.26
C PRO A 224 -8.85 10.63 -9.08
N TRP A 225 -7.92 9.96 -8.39
CA TRP A 225 -8.21 9.05 -7.29
C TRP A 225 -8.29 9.73 -5.94
N LYS A 226 -7.61 10.88 -5.79
CA LYS A 226 -7.59 11.65 -4.54
C LYS A 226 -8.90 12.41 -4.27
N GLY A 227 -9.81 12.49 -5.26
CA GLY A 227 -11.02 13.30 -5.18
C GLY A 227 -10.74 14.81 -5.31
N GLU A 228 -11.82 15.59 -5.52
CA GLU A 228 -11.70 17.05 -5.68
C GLU A 228 -11.38 17.78 -4.35
N SER A 229 -11.51 17.08 -3.21
CA SER A 229 -11.57 17.76 -1.91
C SER A 229 -10.22 18.01 -1.26
N GLU A 230 -9.18 17.18 -1.42
CA GLU A 230 -7.94 17.41 -0.69
C GLU A 230 -6.70 16.88 -1.40
N GLN A 231 -5.82 17.80 -1.80
CA GLN A 231 -4.44 17.44 -2.11
C GLN A 231 -3.73 16.96 -0.84
N SER A 232 -2.85 16.00 -0.99
CA SER A 232 -2.03 15.50 0.11
C SER A 232 -0.65 15.10 -0.37
N SER A 233 0.31 15.13 0.54
CA SER A 233 1.69 14.72 0.30
C SER A 233 1.99 13.49 1.13
N VAL A 234 2.56 12.46 0.52
CA VAL A 234 3.00 11.25 1.21
C VAL A 234 4.52 11.21 1.16
N LEU A 235 5.13 11.06 2.34
CA LEU A 235 6.58 11.02 2.51
C LEU A 235 6.96 9.80 3.33
N ALA A 236 8.03 9.11 2.94
CA ALA A 236 8.62 7.99 3.70
C ALA A 236 9.99 8.45 4.23
N LEU A 237 10.03 8.88 5.48
CA LEU A 237 11.19 9.54 6.09
C LEU A 237 11.80 8.69 7.20
N PRO A 238 13.15 8.65 7.34
CA PRO A 238 13.80 7.92 8.41
C PRO A 238 13.64 8.64 9.76
N VAL A 239 13.47 7.85 10.82
CA VAL A 239 13.52 8.37 12.20
C VAL A 239 14.89 8.92 12.49
N TYR A 240 14.96 10.18 12.94
CA TYR A 240 16.18 10.84 13.37
C TYR A 240 16.41 10.68 14.87
N LEU A 241 15.42 11.07 15.68
CA LEU A 241 15.48 10.95 17.15
C LEU A 241 14.08 10.93 17.78
N HIS A 242 14.03 10.46 19.01
CA HIS A 242 12.84 10.52 19.87
C HIS A 242 13.03 11.58 20.96
N ASN A 243 11.98 12.36 21.21
CA ASN A 243 11.93 13.30 22.34
C ASN A 243 10.92 12.80 23.39
N PRO A 244 11.38 12.09 24.43
CA PRO A 244 10.50 11.48 25.41
C PRO A 244 9.76 12.52 26.27
N THR A 245 10.34 13.72 26.45
CA THR A 245 9.73 14.78 27.24
C THR A 245 8.42 15.28 26.64
N TYR A 246 8.37 15.40 25.32
CA TYR A 246 7.18 15.88 24.61
C TYR A 246 6.41 14.75 23.91
N LYS A 247 6.85 13.50 24.04
CA LYS A 247 6.29 12.34 23.31
C LYS A 247 6.20 12.60 21.80
N MET A 248 7.32 13.01 21.22
CA MET A 248 7.44 13.36 19.83
C MET A 248 8.61 12.60 19.19
N THR A 249 8.48 12.31 17.91
CA THR A 249 9.55 11.74 17.08
C THR A 249 9.90 12.72 15.97
N ALA A 250 11.19 12.99 15.79
CA ALA A 250 11.70 13.75 14.65
C ALA A 250 12.05 12.79 13.50
N LEU A 251 11.56 13.10 12.33
CA LEU A 251 11.94 12.46 11.07
C LEU A 251 12.94 13.34 10.32
N SER A 252 13.94 12.72 9.70
CA SER A 252 14.93 13.44 8.89
C SER A 252 14.32 13.79 7.52
N LEU A 253 14.36 15.07 7.17
CA LEU A 253 13.94 15.60 5.89
C LEU A 253 15.09 16.46 5.33
N GLY A 254 16.09 15.81 4.72
CA GLY A 254 17.34 16.46 4.33
C GLY A 254 18.06 17.09 5.52
N GLU A 255 18.33 18.39 5.46
CA GLU A 255 18.91 19.17 6.57
C GLU A 255 17.87 19.64 7.60
N GLN A 256 16.58 19.45 7.31
CA GLN A 256 15.46 19.84 8.16
C GLN A 256 14.85 18.63 8.89
N GLN A 257 13.98 18.91 9.84
CA GLN A 257 13.31 17.87 10.63
C GLN A 257 11.80 18.05 10.59
N LEU A 258 11.09 16.93 10.50
CA LEU A 258 9.63 16.86 10.58
C LEU A 258 9.24 16.17 11.90
N TRP A 259 8.54 16.88 12.77
CA TRP A 259 8.10 16.38 14.06
C TRP A 259 6.71 15.76 13.96
N ILE A 260 6.59 14.54 14.45
CA ILE A 260 5.33 13.78 14.54
C ILE A 260 5.09 13.32 15.97
N ASN A 261 3.88 12.82 16.26
CA ASN A 261 3.62 12.12 17.51
C ASN A 261 4.55 10.92 17.66
N GLU A 262 4.81 10.53 18.92
CA GLU A 262 5.69 9.42 19.24
C GLU A 262 5.31 8.14 18.47
N VAL A 263 6.31 7.52 17.85
CA VAL A 263 6.20 6.21 17.19
C VAL A 263 7.27 5.28 17.73
N HIS A 264 7.00 3.98 17.73
CA HIS A 264 7.91 2.95 18.28
C HIS A 264 8.84 2.35 17.19
N HIS A 265 9.36 3.20 16.30
CA HIS A 265 10.32 2.81 15.28
C HIS A 265 11.74 3.13 15.73
N GLN A 266 12.70 2.30 15.34
CA GLN A 266 14.11 2.53 15.67
C GLN A 266 14.69 3.68 14.81
N ALA A 267 15.82 4.23 15.24
CA ALA A 267 16.55 5.23 14.45
C ALA A 267 16.89 4.66 13.06
N ASN A 268 16.74 5.48 12.02
CA ASN A 268 16.88 5.15 10.59
C ASN A 268 15.78 4.25 10.00
N GLU A 269 14.84 3.73 10.77
CA GLU A 269 13.66 3.10 10.19
C GLU A 269 12.77 4.15 9.53
N LYS A 270 12.21 3.81 8.37
CA LYS A 270 11.33 4.71 7.63
C LYS A 270 9.93 4.71 8.21
N VAL A 271 9.43 5.90 8.49
CA VAL A 271 8.03 6.15 8.87
C VAL A 271 7.35 6.86 7.72
N ARG A 272 6.20 6.33 7.33
CA ARG A 272 5.36 6.96 6.30
C ARG A 272 4.42 7.95 6.95
N VAL A 273 4.37 9.16 6.39
CA VAL A 273 3.49 10.23 6.84
C VAL A 273 2.67 10.77 5.70
N CYS A 274 1.44 11.15 6.00
CA CYS A 274 0.54 11.84 5.08
C CYS A 274 0.25 13.24 5.63
N ILE A 275 0.46 14.26 4.79
CA ILE A 275 0.23 15.67 5.09
C ILE A 275 -0.88 16.16 4.17
N TYR A 276 -2.04 16.50 4.72
CA TYR A 276 -3.14 17.09 3.95
C TYR A 276 -2.86 18.56 3.69
N SER A 277 -3.14 19.01 2.48
CA SER A 277 -2.87 20.41 2.06
C SER A 277 -3.66 21.44 2.88
N SER A 278 -4.80 21.05 3.45
CA SER A 278 -5.59 21.87 4.38
C SER A 278 -4.88 22.13 5.72
N ASP A 279 -3.96 21.25 6.11
CA ASP A 279 -3.15 21.39 7.34
C ASP A 279 -1.86 22.17 7.13
N VAL A 280 -1.66 22.70 5.93
CA VAL A 280 -0.45 23.44 5.55
C VAL A 280 -0.78 24.89 5.26
N SER A 281 -0.06 25.80 5.92
CA SER A 281 -0.08 27.23 5.62
C SER A 281 1.29 27.71 5.16
N LEU A 282 1.31 28.82 4.40
CA LEU A 282 2.53 29.39 3.84
C LEU A 282 2.74 30.81 4.37
N THR A 283 4.02 31.16 4.63
CA THR A 283 4.43 32.51 5.00
C THR A 283 5.69 32.91 4.26
N LEU A 284 5.84 34.20 3.98
CA LEU A 284 7.02 34.76 3.29
C LEU A 284 8.22 34.95 4.21
N SER A 285 7.97 35.12 5.52
CA SER A 285 9.00 35.22 6.55
C SER A 285 8.86 34.10 7.56
N LYS A 286 9.96 33.74 8.24
CA LYS A 286 9.93 32.72 9.30
C LYS A 286 9.00 33.20 10.42
N PRO A 287 7.91 32.47 10.71
CA PRO A 287 6.97 32.89 11.75
C PRO A 287 7.59 32.73 13.13
N GLU A 288 7.32 33.73 13.97
CA GLU A 288 7.69 33.77 15.39
C GLU A 288 6.43 33.61 16.25
N GLN A 289 6.58 33.14 17.50
CA GLN A 289 5.51 33.01 18.48
C GLN A 289 4.30 32.21 17.99
N THR A 290 4.54 31.13 17.28
CA THR A 290 3.49 30.20 16.79
C THR A 290 3.46 28.91 17.59
N SER A 291 2.27 28.31 17.70
CA SER A 291 2.10 26.96 18.27
C SER A 291 2.50 25.84 17.28
N ILE A 292 2.67 26.14 16.02
CA ILE A 292 3.09 25.18 15.00
C ILE A 292 4.60 24.92 15.15
N ARG A 293 4.97 23.65 15.26
CA ARG A 293 6.38 23.24 15.44
C ARG A 293 7.05 22.84 14.15
N ASN A 294 6.29 22.38 13.17
CA ASN A 294 6.80 22.05 11.85
C ASN A 294 6.79 23.28 10.97
N ILE A 295 7.93 23.98 10.90
CA ILE A 295 8.16 25.16 10.07
C ILE A 295 9.36 24.84 9.19
N LEU A 296 9.10 24.55 7.92
CA LEU A 296 10.09 24.11 6.95
C LEU A 296 10.32 25.20 5.90
N ARG A 297 11.56 25.36 5.45
CA ARG A 297 11.87 26.25 4.32
C ARG A 297 11.78 25.46 3.02
N GLY A 298 11.15 26.04 2.02
CA GLY A 298 11.04 25.45 0.69
C GLY A 298 10.78 26.47 -0.39
N GLN A 299 10.71 26.02 -1.64
CA GLN A 299 10.50 26.86 -2.81
C GLN A 299 9.21 26.44 -3.53
N ILE A 300 8.40 27.41 -3.92
CA ILE A 300 7.18 27.16 -4.72
C ILE A 300 7.58 26.64 -6.11
N VAL A 301 7.14 25.41 -6.43
CA VAL A 301 7.45 24.77 -7.72
C VAL A 301 6.25 24.64 -8.64
N GLN A 302 5.03 24.71 -8.09
CA GLN A 302 3.81 24.60 -8.88
C GLN A 302 2.66 25.34 -8.22
N ILE A 303 1.82 25.97 -9.01
CA ILE A 303 0.59 26.65 -8.58
C ILE A 303 -0.55 26.12 -9.43
N VAL A 304 -1.60 25.60 -8.79
CA VAL A 304 -2.76 25.00 -9.45
C VAL A 304 -4.02 25.71 -8.96
N PRO A 305 -4.60 26.62 -9.77
CA PRO A 305 -5.88 27.25 -9.43
C PRO A 305 -7.02 26.22 -9.42
N GLN A 306 -7.83 26.26 -8.36
CA GLN A 306 -9.08 25.51 -8.23
C GLN A 306 -10.26 26.50 -8.20
N GLU A 307 -11.49 25.97 -8.20
CA GLU A 307 -12.68 26.82 -8.20
C GLU A 307 -12.72 27.82 -7.03
N ASN A 308 -12.44 27.36 -5.80
CA ASN A 308 -12.54 28.18 -4.58
C ASN A 308 -11.22 28.36 -3.81
N ARG A 309 -10.12 27.77 -4.29
CA ARG A 309 -8.81 27.78 -3.62
C ARG A 309 -7.67 27.76 -4.62
N ILE A 310 -6.46 27.94 -4.13
CA ILE A 310 -5.22 27.70 -4.89
C ILE A 310 -4.44 26.62 -4.18
N ASP A 311 -4.09 25.56 -4.91
CA ASP A 311 -3.20 24.50 -4.43
C ASP A 311 -1.77 24.84 -4.87
N ILE A 312 -0.85 24.93 -3.90
CA ILE A 312 0.55 25.30 -4.11
C ILE A 312 1.43 24.12 -3.70
N ALA A 313 2.25 23.65 -4.62
CA ALA A 313 3.30 22.69 -4.30
C ALA A 313 4.60 23.41 -3.95
N VAL A 314 5.11 23.14 -2.78
CA VAL A 314 6.41 23.63 -2.29
C VAL A 314 7.40 22.48 -2.26
N LEU A 315 8.57 22.67 -2.86
CA LEU A 315 9.68 21.72 -2.78
C LEU A 315 10.46 21.97 -1.50
N VAL A 316 10.45 21.00 -0.60
CA VAL A 316 11.18 21.01 0.68
C VAL A 316 12.15 19.84 0.66
N GLU A 317 13.46 20.10 0.62
CA GLU A 317 14.51 19.07 0.62
C GLU A 317 14.26 17.93 -0.40
N GLY A 318 13.83 18.30 -1.62
CA GLY A 318 13.55 17.32 -2.67
C GLY A 318 12.15 16.70 -2.64
N HIS A 319 11.37 16.92 -1.59
CA HIS A 319 10.01 16.42 -1.45
C HIS A 319 8.96 17.50 -1.72
N LYS A 320 7.88 17.13 -2.43
CA LYS A 320 6.75 18.03 -2.66
C LYS A 320 5.78 18.02 -1.48
N VAL A 321 5.55 19.19 -0.90
CA VAL A 321 4.52 19.42 0.11
C VAL A 321 3.45 20.35 -0.48
N TRP A 322 2.19 19.89 -0.45
CA TRP A 322 1.07 20.67 -0.95
C TRP A 322 0.46 21.52 0.16
N ALA A 323 0.10 22.76 -0.19
CA ALA A 323 -0.68 23.68 0.63
C ALA A 323 -1.90 24.14 -0.14
N SER A 324 -3.07 24.13 0.48
CA SER A 324 -4.31 24.71 -0.08
C SER A 324 -4.62 26.02 0.63
N ILE A 325 -4.60 27.12 -0.10
CA ILE A 325 -4.86 28.45 0.43
C ILE A 325 -6.03 29.14 -0.29
N SER A 326 -6.62 30.14 0.34
CA SER A 326 -7.67 30.94 -0.29
C SER A 326 -7.11 31.78 -1.44
N LYS A 327 -7.94 32.08 -2.44
CA LYS A 327 -7.58 33.02 -3.51
C LYS A 327 -7.21 34.41 -2.95
N TRP A 328 -7.84 34.80 -1.84
CA TRP A 328 -7.50 36.07 -1.19
C TRP A 328 -6.07 36.07 -0.65
N ALA A 329 -5.68 35.07 0.14
CA ALA A 329 -4.31 34.96 0.66
C ALA A 329 -3.27 34.87 -0.48
N PHE A 330 -3.59 34.14 -1.55
CA PHE A 330 -2.72 34.05 -2.72
C PHE A 330 -2.47 35.42 -3.36
N ASN A 331 -3.52 36.21 -3.56
CA ASN A 331 -3.41 37.51 -4.18
C ASN A 331 -2.71 38.53 -3.27
N GLU A 332 -3.02 38.52 -1.96
CA GLU A 332 -2.44 39.44 -0.99
C GLU A 332 -0.94 39.25 -0.80
N LEU A 333 -0.51 37.97 -0.74
CA LEU A 333 0.89 37.60 -0.55
C LEU A 333 1.69 37.52 -1.87
N HIS A 334 1.03 37.74 -3.01
CA HIS A 334 1.64 37.74 -4.35
C HIS A 334 2.51 36.51 -4.62
N PHE A 335 2.08 35.31 -4.19
CA PHE A 335 2.83 34.08 -4.40
C PHE A 335 3.08 33.82 -5.90
N ALA A 336 4.33 33.48 -6.21
CA ALA A 336 4.76 33.12 -7.55
C ALA A 336 5.67 31.88 -7.53
N GLN A 337 5.72 31.19 -8.66
CA GLN A 337 6.64 30.08 -8.83
C GLN A 337 8.10 30.55 -8.69
N GLY A 338 8.92 29.77 -7.99
CA GLY A 338 10.32 30.07 -7.69
C GLY A 338 10.53 30.89 -6.40
N MET A 339 9.45 31.31 -5.71
CA MET A 339 9.58 32.06 -4.45
C MET A 339 9.95 31.09 -3.31
N ASP A 340 10.87 31.54 -2.45
CA ASP A 340 11.16 30.90 -1.17
C ASP A 340 10.06 31.24 -0.16
N VAL A 341 9.59 30.21 0.55
CA VAL A 341 8.52 30.33 1.56
C VAL A 341 8.80 29.44 2.77
N TYR A 342 8.12 29.75 3.86
CA TYR A 342 8.06 28.86 5.03
C TYR A 342 6.73 28.11 5.01
N VAL A 343 6.85 26.79 5.10
CA VAL A 343 5.74 25.83 5.13
C VAL A 343 5.45 25.49 6.58
N GLN A 344 4.31 25.88 7.09
CA GLN A 344 3.85 25.55 8.43
C GLN A 344 2.87 24.38 8.37
N ILE A 345 3.19 23.26 9.02
CA ILE A 345 2.35 22.06 9.01
C ILE A 345 1.75 21.88 10.40
N LYS A 346 0.42 21.99 10.46
CA LYS A 346 -0.35 21.91 11.72
C LYS A 346 -0.56 20.48 12.20
N ALA A 347 -0.90 19.58 11.29
CA ALA A 347 -1.17 18.18 11.58
C ALA A 347 -0.51 17.25 10.56
N ILE A 348 -0.08 16.08 11.04
CA ILE A 348 0.56 15.05 10.24
C ILE A 348 -0.03 13.71 10.67
N SER A 349 -0.50 12.94 9.72
CA SER A 349 -0.98 11.58 9.96
C SER A 349 0.15 10.59 9.70
N VAL A 350 0.44 9.72 10.67
CA VAL A 350 1.30 8.55 10.47
C VAL A 350 0.44 7.46 9.83
N VAL A 351 0.89 6.87 8.74
CA VAL A 351 0.15 5.90 7.92
C VAL A 351 0.95 4.62 7.71
#